data_494008153a2aa72fd173871fd7f408f6
#
_entry.id   494008153a2aa72fd173871fd7f408f6
#
_cell.length_a   1.000
_cell.length_b   1.000
_cell.length_c   1.000
_cell.angle_alpha   90.00
_cell.angle_beta   90.00
_cell.angle_gamma   90.00
#
_symmetry.space_group_name_H-M   'P 1'
#
loop_
_entity.id
_entity.type
_entity.pdbx_description
1 polymer ?
#
loop_
_entity_poly.entity_id
_entity_poly.type
_entity_poly.pdbx_seq_one_letter_code
_entity_poly.pdbx_strand_id
1 'polypeptide(L)'
;MNPPAGRRSPAGGPGPTGRPGRPRSAEADLAILAATRAALVELGWSKLTMGDVAARAGVAKTTLYRRWAGKNELVVDAVAALFDEHLDLPDRGSLQADVEGVVLRFAALLELPETKTALMAVVAESTRDDALRARIRSAIVERQKTLVLLGRERAQARGELPYEEDPAAAARNADLIFDVIAGAVVHRALVSAEPVDTDWARTFTALLMAGLGAAPPRPPDAPGA
;
A
#
# COMPACT_ATOMS: atom_id res chain seq x y z
N MET A 1 -71.54 3.94 -46.53
CA MET A 1 -71.31 3.27 -45.20
C MET A 1 -69.83 3.11 -44.98
N ASN A 2 -69.25 4.00 -44.21
CA ASN A 2 -67.81 4.09 -44.02
C ASN A 2 -67.52 3.63 -42.57
N PRO A 3 -66.53 2.69 -42.32
CA PRO A 3 -66.20 2.30 -40.97
C PRO A 3 -65.19 3.30 -40.32
N PRO A 4 -65.17 3.43 -39.03
CA PRO A 4 -64.43 4.48 -38.33
C PRO A 4 -62.94 4.19 -38.17
N ALA A 5 -62.20 5.28 -38.15
CA ALA A 5 -60.75 5.33 -38.01
C ALA A 5 -60.24 4.81 -36.67
N GLY A 6 -59.25 3.91 -36.72
CA GLY A 6 -58.53 3.40 -35.57
C GLY A 6 -57.62 4.47 -34.94
N ARG A 7 -57.74 4.68 -33.63
CA ARG A 7 -56.83 5.51 -32.81
C ARG A 7 -55.45 4.86 -32.71
N ARG A 8 -54.44 5.58 -33.19
CA ARG A 8 -53.06 5.26 -32.94
C ARG A 8 -52.69 5.73 -31.52
N SER A 9 -52.22 4.81 -30.66
CA SER A 9 -51.57 5.13 -29.39
C SER A 9 -50.15 5.73 -29.66
N PRO A 10 -49.71 6.75 -28.91
CA PRO A 10 -48.39 7.29 -29.03
C PRO A 10 -47.36 6.34 -28.41
N ALA A 11 -46.28 6.11 -29.13
CA ALA A 11 -45.12 5.32 -28.69
C ALA A 11 -44.51 5.88 -27.41
N GLY A 12 -44.30 5.00 -26.42
CA GLY A 12 -43.61 5.31 -25.20
C GLY A 12 -42.16 5.76 -25.48
N GLY A 13 -41.81 6.92 -24.97
CA GLY A 13 -40.44 7.42 -25.04
C GLY A 13 -39.51 6.56 -24.16
N PRO A 14 -38.19 6.54 -24.48
CA PRO A 14 -37.22 5.81 -23.67
C PRO A 14 -37.15 6.41 -22.26
N GLY A 15 -37.34 5.57 -21.25
CA GLY A 15 -37.22 5.92 -19.85
C GLY A 15 -35.78 6.43 -19.54
N PRO A 16 -35.62 7.23 -18.49
CA PRO A 16 -34.30 7.79 -18.14
C PRO A 16 -33.34 6.66 -17.84
N THR A 17 -32.28 6.55 -18.64
CA THR A 17 -31.12 5.69 -18.36
C THR A 17 -30.49 6.16 -17.06
N GLY A 18 -30.74 5.42 -15.98
CA GLY A 18 -30.12 5.67 -14.71
C GLY A 18 -28.60 5.67 -14.90
N ARG A 19 -27.93 6.78 -14.53
CA ARG A 19 -26.48 6.85 -14.39
C ARG A 19 -26.04 5.67 -13.55
N PRO A 20 -25.00 4.92 -13.94
CA PRO A 20 -24.43 3.87 -13.11
C PRO A 20 -23.98 4.54 -11.81
N GLY A 21 -24.68 4.26 -10.72
CA GLY A 21 -24.33 4.74 -9.38
C GLY A 21 -22.89 4.33 -9.08
N ARG A 22 -22.07 5.30 -8.68
CA ARG A 22 -20.76 5.03 -8.10
C ARG A 22 -20.94 3.89 -7.08
N PRO A 23 -20.13 2.83 -7.14
CA PRO A 23 -20.46 1.60 -6.43
C PRO A 23 -20.52 1.86 -4.93
N ARG A 24 -21.66 1.81 -4.33
CA ARG A 24 -21.88 1.77 -2.86
C ARG A 24 -20.98 0.75 -2.14
N SER A 25 -20.42 -0.16 -2.90
CA SER A 25 -19.45 -1.17 -2.51
C SER A 25 -18.11 -0.56 -2.06
N ALA A 26 -17.53 0.37 -2.81
CA ALA A 26 -16.21 0.93 -2.50
C ALA A 26 -16.23 1.88 -1.28
N GLU A 27 -17.28 2.71 -1.14
CA GLU A 27 -17.43 3.58 0.04
C GLU A 27 -17.66 2.76 1.32
N ALA A 28 -18.46 1.68 1.21
CA ALA A 28 -18.67 0.77 2.33
C ALA A 28 -17.38 0.03 2.71
N ASP A 29 -16.52 -0.33 1.74
CA ASP A 29 -15.26 -0.98 2.00
C ASP A 29 -14.30 -0.03 2.74
N LEU A 30 -14.17 1.20 2.30
CA LEU A 30 -13.36 2.22 2.97
C LEU A 30 -13.85 2.47 4.41
N ALA A 31 -15.16 2.56 4.62
CA ALA A 31 -15.74 2.72 5.96
C ALA A 31 -15.42 1.53 6.87
N ILE A 32 -15.47 0.30 6.34
CA ILE A 32 -15.11 -0.91 7.08
C ILE A 32 -13.61 -0.90 7.43
N LEU A 33 -12.73 -0.56 6.50
CA LEU A 33 -11.29 -0.49 6.74
C LEU A 33 -10.95 0.57 7.77
N ALA A 34 -11.57 1.75 7.70
CA ALA A 34 -11.41 2.81 8.72
C ALA A 34 -11.92 2.36 10.11
N ALA A 35 -13.09 1.71 10.17
CA ALA A 35 -13.62 1.14 11.42
C ALA A 35 -12.69 0.06 11.99
N THR A 36 -12.04 -0.73 11.14
CA THR A 36 -11.07 -1.75 11.54
C THR A 36 -9.85 -1.11 12.20
N ARG A 37 -9.29 -0.07 11.61
CA ARG A 37 -8.14 0.67 12.16
C ARG A 37 -8.48 1.26 13.53
N ALA A 38 -9.61 1.97 13.63
CA ALA A 38 -10.05 2.55 14.89
C ALA A 38 -10.31 1.51 15.98
N ALA A 39 -10.95 0.39 15.64
CA ALA A 39 -11.21 -0.70 16.57
C ALA A 39 -9.90 -1.38 17.03
N LEU A 40 -8.91 -1.50 16.14
CA LEU A 40 -7.61 -2.09 16.46
C LEU A 40 -6.82 -1.21 17.45
N VAL A 41 -6.86 0.11 17.31
CA VAL A 41 -6.24 1.05 18.26
C VAL A 41 -6.89 0.95 19.64
N GLU A 42 -8.23 0.86 19.69
CA GLU A 42 -8.98 0.83 20.94
C GLU A 42 -8.88 -0.50 21.67
N LEU A 43 -9.04 -1.62 20.95
CA LEU A 43 -9.18 -2.96 21.54
C LEU A 43 -7.87 -3.76 21.53
N GLY A 44 -6.95 -3.42 20.65
CA GLY A 44 -5.77 -4.20 20.35
C GLY A 44 -6.09 -5.46 19.53
N TRP A 45 -5.04 -6.11 19.01
CA TRP A 45 -5.17 -7.30 18.16
C TRP A 45 -5.96 -8.44 18.79
N SER A 46 -5.63 -8.77 20.04
CA SER A 46 -6.20 -9.97 20.71
C SER A 46 -7.71 -9.89 20.93
N LYS A 47 -8.23 -8.70 21.22
CA LYS A 47 -9.65 -8.47 21.51
C LYS A 47 -10.48 -8.12 20.27
N LEU A 48 -9.82 -7.67 19.20
CA LEU A 48 -10.51 -7.31 17.98
C LEU A 48 -11.21 -8.51 17.35
N THR A 49 -12.50 -8.37 17.05
CA THR A 49 -13.32 -9.36 16.35
C THR A 49 -13.98 -8.76 15.11
N MET A 50 -14.36 -9.64 14.15
CA MET A 50 -15.17 -9.24 12.99
C MET A 50 -16.51 -8.61 13.41
N GLY A 51 -17.04 -8.98 14.59
CA GLY A 51 -18.25 -8.42 15.14
C GLY A 51 -18.10 -6.96 15.57
N ASP A 52 -16.99 -6.63 16.22
CA ASP A 52 -16.71 -5.26 16.66
C ASP A 52 -16.56 -4.33 15.47
N VAL A 53 -15.87 -4.78 14.42
CA VAL A 53 -15.74 -4.02 13.18
C VAL A 53 -17.10 -3.82 12.50
N ALA A 54 -17.91 -4.88 12.38
CA ALA A 54 -19.23 -4.79 11.77
C ALA A 54 -20.15 -3.79 12.50
N ALA A 55 -20.15 -3.84 13.83
CA ALA A 55 -20.93 -2.92 14.67
C ALA A 55 -20.45 -1.47 14.48
N ARG A 56 -19.15 -1.24 14.49
CA ARG A 56 -18.53 0.09 14.32
C ARG A 56 -18.76 0.66 12.91
N ALA A 57 -18.66 -0.17 11.89
CA ALA A 57 -18.91 0.23 10.50
C ALA A 57 -20.40 0.35 10.14
N GLY A 58 -21.32 -0.03 11.04
CA GLY A 58 -22.76 0.01 10.79
C GLY A 58 -23.22 -0.98 9.71
N VAL A 59 -22.54 -2.14 9.57
CA VAL A 59 -22.86 -3.15 8.56
C VAL A 59 -23.14 -4.51 9.19
N ALA A 60 -23.83 -5.39 8.45
CA ALA A 60 -24.05 -6.77 8.90
C ALA A 60 -22.72 -7.57 8.85
N LYS A 61 -22.50 -8.48 9.80
CA LYS A 61 -21.33 -9.39 9.80
C LYS A 61 -21.17 -10.16 8.49
N THR A 62 -22.28 -10.56 7.88
CA THR A 62 -22.29 -11.25 6.57
C THR A 62 -21.69 -10.40 5.45
N THR A 63 -21.78 -9.07 5.55
CA THR A 63 -21.15 -8.15 4.60
C THR A 63 -19.63 -8.22 4.70
N LEU A 64 -19.07 -8.33 5.90
CA LEU A 64 -17.63 -8.51 6.11
C LEU A 64 -17.18 -9.88 5.58
N TYR A 65 -17.83 -10.96 6.02
CA TYR A 65 -17.43 -12.32 5.65
C TYR A 65 -17.55 -12.64 4.16
N ARG A 66 -18.35 -11.89 3.42
CA ARG A 66 -18.38 -11.98 1.95
C ARG A 66 -17.13 -11.44 1.27
N ARG A 67 -16.36 -10.56 1.94
CA ARG A 67 -15.22 -9.84 1.41
C ARG A 67 -13.89 -10.29 2.00
N TRP A 68 -13.89 -10.59 3.28
CA TRP A 68 -12.72 -11.02 4.04
C TRP A 68 -13.03 -12.32 4.76
N ALA A 69 -12.20 -13.33 4.54
CA ALA A 69 -12.38 -14.64 5.19
C ALA A 69 -12.24 -14.55 6.73
N GLY A 70 -11.53 -13.55 7.23
CA GLY A 70 -11.35 -13.36 8.67
C GLY A 70 -10.61 -12.07 9.03
N LYS A 71 -10.34 -11.95 10.32
CA LYS A 71 -9.66 -10.79 10.93
C LYS A 71 -8.31 -10.48 10.26
N ASN A 72 -7.52 -11.51 9.98
CA ASN A 72 -6.17 -11.35 9.44
C ASN A 72 -6.20 -10.63 8.08
N GLU A 73 -7.07 -11.08 7.16
CA GLU A 73 -7.23 -10.43 5.85
C GLU A 73 -7.74 -9.00 5.99
N LEU A 74 -8.77 -8.80 6.83
CA LEU A 74 -9.37 -7.49 7.02
C LEU A 74 -8.37 -6.47 7.57
N VAL A 75 -7.56 -6.85 8.56
CA VAL A 75 -6.57 -5.94 9.15
C VAL A 75 -5.43 -5.65 8.18
N VAL A 76 -4.95 -6.65 7.43
CA VAL A 76 -3.92 -6.41 6.40
C VAL A 76 -4.42 -5.45 5.34
N ASP A 77 -5.65 -5.61 4.87
CA ASP A 77 -6.23 -4.69 3.88
C ASP A 77 -6.46 -3.28 4.47
N ALA A 78 -6.80 -3.19 5.76
CA ALA A 78 -6.92 -1.90 6.44
C ALA A 78 -5.56 -1.17 6.58
N VAL A 79 -4.47 -1.91 6.79
CA VAL A 79 -3.11 -1.36 6.77
C VAL A 79 -2.69 -0.99 5.34
N ALA A 80 -2.93 -1.85 4.36
CA ALA A 80 -2.62 -1.58 2.97
C ALA A 80 -3.28 -0.30 2.47
N ALA A 81 -4.55 -0.08 2.83
CA ALA A 81 -5.27 1.14 2.48
C ALA A 81 -4.62 2.41 3.06
N LEU A 82 -4.05 2.36 4.27
CA LEU A 82 -3.29 3.50 4.83
C LEU A 82 -2.06 3.85 4.00
N PHE A 83 -1.34 2.83 3.56
CA PHE A 83 -0.19 3.03 2.69
C PHE A 83 -0.60 3.65 1.36
N ASP A 84 -1.68 3.14 0.74
CA ASP A 84 -2.18 3.67 -0.53
C ASP A 84 -2.71 5.11 -0.40
N GLU A 85 -3.29 5.47 0.74
CA GLU A 85 -3.84 6.80 1.01
C GLU A 85 -2.74 7.84 1.27
N HIS A 86 -1.60 7.45 1.87
CA HIS A 86 -0.63 8.39 2.44
C HIS A 86 0.78 8.27 1.85
N LEU A 87 1.10 7.17 1.18
CA LEU A 87 2.45 6.93 0.68
C LEU A 87 2.46 6.94 -0.85
N ASP A 88 3.04 7.98 -1.41
CA ASP A 88 3.35 8.15 -2.81
C ASP A 88 4.80 8.60 -2.99
N LEU A 89 5.34 8.43 -4.20
CA LEU A 89 6.65 8.94 -4.55
C LEU A 89 6.51 10.33 -5.19
N PRO A 90 6.91 11.41 -4.50
CA PRO A 90 6.87 12.75 -5.08
C PRO A 90 7.89 12.85 -6.24
N ASP A 91 7.59 13.67 -7.24
CA ASP A 91 8.55 14.04 -8.28
C ASP A 91 9.16 15.39 -7.92
N ARG A 92 10.37 15.36 -7.38
CA ARG A 92 11.12 16.54 -6.90
C ARG A 92 12.29 16.91 -7.80
N GLY A 93 12.38 16.27 -8.97
CA GLY A 93 13.39 16.58 -9.99
C GLY A 93 14.72 15.85 -9.87
N SER A 94 14.92 15.03 -8.83
CA SER A 94 16.08 14.13 -8.71
C SER A 94 15.74 12.90 -7.89
N LEU A 95 16.43 11.78 -8.15
CA LEU A 95 16.24 10.54 -7.40
C LEU A 95 16.48 10.75 -5.90
N GLN A 96 17.51 11.49 -5.54
CA GLN A 96 17.80 11.79 -4.15
C GLN A 96 16.66 12.55 -3.48
N ALA A 97 16.12 13.59 -4.12
CA ALA A 97 15.04 14.38 -3.56
C ALA A 97 13.71 13.59 -3.52
N ASP A 98 13.46 12.72 -4.52
CA ASP A 98 12.28 11.85 -4.57
C ASP A 98 12.32 10.84 -3.40
N VAL A 99 13.47 10.19 -3.17
CA VAL A 99 13.65 9.24 -2.06
C VAL A 99 13.57 9.93 -0.70
N GLU A 100 14.20 11.10 -0.54
CA GLU A 100 14.06 11.90 0.69
C GLU A 100 12.59 12.21 0.98
N GLY A 101 11.84 12.56 -0.05
CA GLY A 101 10.40 12.84 0.06
C GLY A 101 9.59 11.63 0.51
N VAL A 102 9.81 10.44 -0.06
CA VAL A 102 9.09 9.23 0.34
C VAL A 102 9.48 8.76 1.74
N VAL A 103 10.75 8.88 2.13
CA VAL A 103 11.23 8.58 3.48
C VAL A 103 10.50 9.41 4.53
N LEU A 104 10.39 10.71 4.31
CA LEU A 104 9.68 11.61 5.23
C LEU A 104 8.17 11.33 5.29
N ARG A 105 7.54 11.01 4.15
CA ARG A 105 6.13 10.61 4.12
C ARG A 105 5.88 9.31 4.83
N PHE A 106 6.76 8.33 4.63
CA PHE A 106 6.65 7.05 5.32
C PHE A 106 6.83 7.22 6.84
N ALA A 107 7.79 8.02 7.27
CA ALA A 107 7.95 8.34 8.68
C ALA A 107 6.70 9.02 9.27
N ALA A 108 6.14 10.02 8.58
CA ALA A 108 4.91 10.69 9.02
C ALA A 108 3.72 9.70 9.09
N LEU A 109 3.63 8.75 8.16
CA LEU A 109 2.62 7.69 8.21
C LEU A 109 2.79 6.80 9.45
N LEU A 110 4.03 6.47 9.84
CA LEU A 110 4.31 5.67 11.04
C LEU A 110 4.04 6.41 12.35
N GLU A 111 3.98 7.74 12.34
CA GLU A 111 3.59 8.52 13.53
C GLU A 111 2.08 8.45 13.80
N LEU A 112 1.25 8.08 12.83
CA LEU A 112 -0.18 7.89 13.04
C LEU A 112 -0.42 6.72 14.01
N PRO A 113 -1.15 6.93 15.13
CA PRO A 113 -1.38 5.86 16.12
C PRO A 113 -2.00 4.59 15.51
N GLU A 114 -2.89 4.77 14.54
CA GLU A 114 -3.53 3.66 13.84
C GLU A 114 -2.54 2.87 12.98
N THR A 115 -1.62 3.52 12.27
CA THR A 115 -0.57 2.85 11.48
C THR A 115 0.38 2.09 12.37
N LYS A 116 0.89 2.77 13.40
CA LYS A 116 1.84 2.18 14.35
C LYS A 116 1.26 0.93 15.01
N THR A 117 0.05 1.03 15.57
CA THR A 117 -0.61 -0.09 16.23
C THR A 117 -0.92 -1.23 15.26
N ALA A 118 -1.46 -0.92 14.09
CA ALA A 118 -1.87 -1.92 13.12
C ALA A 118 -0.66 -2.64 12.49
N LEU A 119 0.38 -1.89 12.09
CA LEU A 119 1.58 -2.46 11.49
C LEU A 119 2.31 -3.38 12.48
N MET A 120 2.52 -2.93 13.70
CA MET A 120 3.18 -3.74 14.73
C MET A 120 2.39 -5.00 15.07
N ALA A 121 1.07 -4.91 15.11
CA ALA A 121 0.20 -6.06 15.36
C ALA A 121 0.31 -7.11 14.25
N VAL A 122 0.18 -6.72 12.98
CA VAL A 122 0.26 -7.68 11.86
C VAL A 122 1.66 -8.27 11.71
N VAL A 123 2.71 -7.49 11.95
CA VAL A 123 4.10 -7.99 11.93
C VAL A 123 4.32 -9.02 13.03
N ALA A 124 3.90 -8.73 14.26
CA ALA A 124 4.04 -9.67 15.40
C ALA A 124 3.29 -10.99 15.14
N GLU A 125 2.06 -10.93 14.67
CA GLU A 125 1.26 -12.13 14.39
C GLU A 125 1.82 -12.93 13.21
N SER A 126 2.39 -12.27 12.19
CA SER A 126 2.97 -12.93 11.02
C SER A 126 4.17 -13.82 11.35
N THR A 127 4.79 -13.66 12.53
CA THR A 127 5.89 -14.53 12.97
C THR A 127 5.45 -15.96 13.22
N ARG A 128 4.14 -16.18 13.42
CA ARG A 128 3.53 -17.48 13.74
C ARG A 128 2.52 -17.96 12.71
N ASP A 129 2.28 -17.15 11.66
CA ASP A 129 1.25 -17.43 10.65
C ASP A 129 1.83 -17.13 9.25
N ASP A 130 2.24 -18.19 8.54
CA ASP A 130 2.82 -18.08 7.20
C ASP A 130 1.82 -17.56 6.17
N ALA A 131 0.52 -17.86 6.32
CA ALA A 131 -0.52 -17.37 5.43
C ALA A 131 -0.70 -15.85 5.62
N LEU A 132 -0.67 -15.37 6.88
CA LEU A 132 -0.68 -13.94 7.17
C LEU A 132 0.57 -13.25 6.60
N ARG A 133 1.74 -13.85 6.75
CA ARG A 133 2.99 -13.33 6.17
C ARG A 133 2.91 -13.21 4.64
N ALA A 134 2.41 -14.22 3.97
CA ALA A 134 2.20 -14.20 2.52
C ALA A 134 1.19 -13.10 2.12
N ARG A 135 0.13 -12.91 2.91
CA ARG A 135 -0.85 -11.84 2.67
C ARG A 135 -0.24 -10.45 2.83
N ILE A 136 0.55 -10.21 3.87
CA ILE A 136 1.27 -8.93 4.06
C ILE A 136 2.18 -8.65 2.87
N ARG A 137 2.95 -9.66 2.44
CA ARG A 137 3.81 -9.52 1.26
C ARG A 137 3.01 -9.09 0.04
N SER A 138 1.93 -9.79 -0.29
CA SER A 138 1.15 -9.51 -1.51
C SER A 138 0.37 -8.18 -1.43
N ALA A 139 -0.21 -7.85 -0.28
CA ALA A 139 -1.10 -6.70 -0.14
C ALA A 139 -0.35 -5.38 0.16
N ILE A 140 0.81 -5.45 0.81
CA ILE A 140 1.57 -4.26 1.23
C ILE A 140 2.90 -4.21 0.49
N VAL A 141 3.79 -5.19 0.69
CA VAL A 141 5.18 -5.12 0.20
C VAL A 141 5.25 -5.00 -1.31
N GLU A 142 4.60 -5.90 -2.06
CA GLU A 142 4.64 -5.89 -3.52
C GLU A 142 4.03 -4.61 -4.12
N ARG A 143 3.02 -4.05 -3.47
CA ARG A 143 2.42 -2.78 -3.90
C ARG A 143 3.37 -1.60 -3.67
N GLN A 144 4.04 -1.53 -2.53
CA GLN A 144 4.97 -0.45 -2.22
C GLN A 144 6.26 -0.52 -3.04
N LYS A 145 6.70 -1.69 -3.46
CA LYS A 145 7.82 -1.85 -4.40
C LYS A 145 7.59 -1.13 -5.74
N THR A 146 6.34 -0.94 -6.14
CA THR A 146 6.03 -0.14 -7.34
C THR A 146 6.56 1.29 -7.25
N LEU A 147 6.66 1.86 -6.05
CA LEU A 147 7.24 3.19 -5.84
C LEU A 147 8.75 3.19 -6.13
N VAL A 148 9.45 2.11 -5.75
CA VAL A 148 10.88 1.95 -6.06
C VAL A 148 11.10 1.85 -7.57
N LEU A 149 10.28 1.06 -8.26
CA LEU A 149 10.34 0.92 -9.71
C LEU A 149 10.03 2.24 -10.42
N LEU A 150 9.03 2.98 -9.97
CA LEU A 150 8.71 4.31 -10.50
C LEU A 150 9.87 5.30 -10.30
N GLY A 151 10.49 5.31 -9.11
CA GLY A 151 11.66 6.15 -8.82
C GLY A 151 12.83 5.83 -9.73
N ARG A 152 13.08 4.55 -9.95
CA ARG A 152 14.10 4.06 -10.86
C ARG A 152 13.83 4.49 -12.32
N GLU A 153 12.61 4.30 -12.81
CA GLU A 153 12.20 4.72 -14.15
C GLU A 153 12.42 6.22 -14.37
N ARG A 154 11.99 7.05 -13.43
CA ARG A 154 12.20 8.50 -13.46
C ARG A 154 13.69 8.87 -13.47
N ALA A 155 14.49 8.24 -12.62
CA ALA A 155 15.93 8.47 -12.53
C ALA A 155 16.65 8.07 -13.83
N GLN A 156 16.25 6.97 -14.45
CA GLN A 156 16.77 6.55 -15.75
C GLN A 156 16.38 7.55 -16.86
N ALA A 157 15.14 8.01 -16.87
CA ALA A 157 14.69 9.03 -17.83
C ALA A 157 15.44 10.36 -17.68
N ARG A 158 15.88 10.70 -16.47
CA ARG A 158 16.70 11.89 -16.19
C ARG A 158 18.22 11.66 -16.37
N GLY A 159 18.64 10.44 -16.70
CA GLY A 159 20.06 10.10 -16.85
C GLY A 159 20.85 9.96 -15.52
N GLU A 160 20.15 9.87 -14.39
CA GLU A 160 20.76 9.74 -13.06
C GLU A 160 21.17 8.29 -12.73
N LEU A 161 20.51 7.31 -13.35
CA LEU A 161 20.82 5.89 -13.24
C LEU A 161 20.98 5.27 -14.63
N PRO A 162 21.88 4.28 -14.77
CA PRO A 162 21.98 3.49 -15.99
C PRO A 162 20.74 2.63 -16.17
N TYR A 163 20.40 2.32 -17.42
CA TYR A 163 19.40 1.30 -17.69
C TYR A 163 19.93 -0.07 -17.30
N GLU A 164 19.07 -0.85 -16.64
CA GLU A 164 19.36 -2.25 -16.28
C GLU A 164 18.82 -3.14 -17.41
N GLU A 165 19.71 -3.86 -18.05
CA GLU A 165 19.35 -4.76 -19.16
C GLU A 165 18.75 -6.10 -18.67
N ASP A 166 19.10 -6.55 -17.44
CA ASP A 166 18.54 -7.74 -16.82
C ASP A 166 17.33 -7.41 -15.95
N PRO A 167 16.10 -7.77 -16.37
CA PRO A 167 14.90 -7.53 -15.57
C PRO A 167 14.93 -8.22 -14.19
N ALA A 168 15.61 -9.36 -14.08
CA ALA A 168 15.73 -10.07 -12.83
C ALA A 168 16.68 -9.35 -11.87
N ALA A 169 17.76 -8.75 -12.37
CA ALA A 169 18.63 -7.89 -11.57
C ALA A 169 17.89 -6.62 -11.13
N ALA A 170 17.12 -6.00 -12.02
CA ALA A 170 16.31 -4.83 -11.69
C ALA A 170 15.31 -5.13 -10.56
N ALA A 171 14.63 -6.29 -10.61
CA ALA A 171 13.71 -6.73 -9.56
C ALA A 171 14.43 -6.97 -8.22
N ARG A 172 15.57 -7.68 -8.23
CA ARG A 172 16.37 -7.91 -7.01
C ARG A 172 16.87 -6.60 -6.38
N ASN A 173 17.30 -5.65 -7.21
CA ASN A 173 17.73 -4.34 -6.74
C ASN A 173 16.57 -3.53 -6.14
N ALA A 174 15.37 -3.61 -6.76
CA ALA A 174 14.18 -2.96 -6.21
C ALA A 174 13.79 -3.58 -4.85
N ASP A 175 13.88 -4.90 -4.70
CA ASP A 175 13.65 -5.60 -3.44
C ASP A 175 14.60 -5.11 -2.35
N LEU A 176 15.90 -5.06 -2.65
CA LEU A 176 16.92 -4.61 -1.71
C LEU A 176 16.74 -3.13 -1.30
N ILE A 177 16.45 -2.26 -2.27
CA ILE A 177 16.20 -0.84 -1.99
C ILE A 177 14.98 -0.68 -1.09
N PHE A 178 13.90 -1.41 -1.37
CA PHE A 178 12.71 -1.41 -0.53
C PHE A 178 13.04 -1.87 0.89
N ASP A 179 13.75 -3.00 1.04
CA ASP A 179 14.10 -3.55 2.36
C ASP A 179 14.98 -2.57 3.17
N VAL A 180 15.94 -1.91 2.53
CA VAL A 180 16.81 -0.91 3.18
C VAL A 180 16.00 0.29 3.65
N ILE A 181 15.14 0.86 2.80
CA ILE A 181 14.34 2.04 3.15
C ILE A 181 13.31 1.67 4.23
N ALA A 182 12.53 0.63 4.02
CA ALA A 182 11.50 0.21 4.95
C ALA A 182 12.10 -0.20 6.30
N GLY A 183 13.15 -1.00 6.29
CA GLY A 183 13.84 -1.44 7.49
C GLY A 183 14.42 -0.29 8.31
N ALA A 184 15.11 0.65 7.67
CA ALA A 184 15.72 1.79 8.36
C ALA A 184 14.68 2.72 8.99
N VAL A 185 13.61 3.06 8.26
CA VAL A 185 12.56 3.97 8.74
C VAL A 185 11.75 3.32 9.87
N VAL A 186 11.32 2.04 9.69
CA VAL A 186 10.60 1.29 10.71
C VAL A 186 11.44 1.13 11.97
N HIS A 187 12.72 0.74 11.83
CA HIS A 187 13.61 0.59 12.99
C HIS A 187 13.74 1.92 13.75
N ARG A 188 14.02 3.01 13.06
CA ARG A 188 14.21 4.31 13.69
C ARG A 188 12.95 4.82 14.37
N ALA A 189 11.82 4.80 13.68
CA ALA A 189 10.56 5.32 14.18
C ALA A 189 9.92 4.45 15.28
N LEU A 190 9.96 3.11 15.12
CA LEU A 190 9.20 2.20 15.98
C LEU A 190 10.05 1.43 16.99
N VAL A 191 11.35 1.23 16.74
CA VAL A 191 12.23 0.47 17.64
C VAL A 191 13.11 1.42 18.45
N SER A 192 13.86 2.31 17.78
CA SER A 192 14.69 3.30 18.47
C SER A 192 13.89 4.45 19.07
N ALA A 193 12.66 4.67 18.60
CA ALA A 193 11.80 5.79 18.98
C ALA A 193 12.47 7.16 18.78
N GLU A 194 13.26 7.27 17.71
CA GLU A 194 13.94 8.50 17.34
C GLU A 194 13.29 9.16 16.13
N PRO A 195 13.30 10.50 16.03
CA PRO A 195 12.65 11.19 14.92
C PRO A 195 13.36 10.90 13.59
N VAL A 196 12.57 10.69 12.55
CA VAL A 196 13.01 10.71 11.15
C VAL A 196 12.78 12.13 10.64
N ASP A 197 13.69 13.03 10.99
CA ASP A 197 13.67 14.41 10.54
C ASP A 197 14.33 14.60 9.17
N THR A 198 14.30 15.83 8.68
CA THR A 198 14.86 16.17 7.36
C THR A 198 16.37 15.93 7.29
N ASP A 199 17.12 16.16 8.36
CA ASP A 199 18.57 16.01 8.37
C ASP A 199 18.96 14.52 8.35
N TRP A 200 18.25 13.70 9.12
CA TRP A 200 18.41 12.26 9.05
C TRP A 200 18.03 11.71 7.66
N ALA A 201 16.87 12.11 7.14
CA ALA A 201 16.40 11.66 5.82
C ALA A 201 17.40 12.01 4.72
N ARG A 202 17.97 13.22 4.74
CA ARG A 202 19.00 13.66 3.79
C ARG A 202 20.26 12.81 3.91
N THR A 203 20.76 12.58 5.14
CA THR A 203 21.96 11.78 5.39
C THR A 203 21.76 10.33 4.98
N PHE A 204 20.63 9.73 5.34
CA PHE A 204 20.26 8.38 4.96
C PHE A 204 20.18 8.23 3.43
N THR A 205 19.51 9.17 2.77
CA THR A 205 19.37 9.14 1.31
C THR A 205 20.71 9.31 0.60
N ALA A 206 21.60 10.19 1.10
CA ALA A 206 22.95 10.34 0.55
C ALA A 206 23.75 9.03 0.67
N LEU A 207 23.65 8.33 1.80
CA LEU A 207 24.28 7.01 1.98
C LEU A 207 23.71 5.98 1.00
N LEU A 208 22.40 5.95 0.80
CA LEU A 208 21.75 5.06 -0.16
C LEU A 208 22.21 5.35 -1.60
N MET A 209 22.27 6.62 -1.99
CA MET A 209 22.74 7.02 -3.34
C MET A 209 24.21 6.62 -3.57
N ALA A 210 25.08 6.78 -2.58
CA ALA A 210 26.48 6.32 -2.66
C ALA A 210 26.58 4.80 -2.88
N GLY A 211 25.71 4.02 -2.19
CA GLY A 211 25.62 2.58 -2.37
C GLY A 211 25.12 2.15 -3.75
N LEU A 212 24.16 2.88 -4.31
CA LEU A 212 23.62 2.61 -5.65
C LEU A 212 24.63 2.93 -6.77
N GLY A 213 25.53 3.88 -6.56
CA GLY A 213 26.61 4.22 -7.50
C GLY A 213 27.82 3.28 -7.40
N ALA A 214 27.93 2.44 -6.38
CA ALA A 214 29.00 1.48 -6.24
C ALA A 214 28.77 0.30 -7.22
N ALA A 215 29.82 -0.06 -7.98
CA ALA A 215 29.78 -1.25 -8.82
C ALA A 215 29.54 -2.49 -7.93
N PRO A 216 28.66 -3.44 -8.34
CA PRO A 216 28.48 -4.67 -7.58
C PRO A 216 29.81 -5.43 -7.47
N PRO A 217 30.08 -6.08 -6.33
CA PRO A 217 31.28 -6.90 -6.19
C PRO A 217 31.29 -7.97 -7.29
N ARG A 218 32.46 -8.15 -7.94
CA ARG A 218 32.63 -9.21 -8.94
C ARG A 218 32.30 -10.55 -8.27
N PRO A 219 31.42 -11.40 -8.87
CA PRO A 219 31.19 -12.72 -8.32
C PRO A 219 32.52 -13.45 -8.18
N PRO A 220 32.75 -14.22 -7.11
CA PRO A 220 33.97 -15.02 -6.98
C PRO A 220 34.06 -15.92 -8.24
N ASP A 221 35.26 -15.91 -8.84
CA ASP A 221 35.54 -16.76 -9.99
C ASP A 221 35.12 -18.19 -9.64
N ALA A 222 34.26 -18.77 -10.47
CA ALA A 222 33.89 -20.17 -10.29
C ALA A 222 35.16 -20.98 -10.28
N PRO A 223 35.42 -21.87 -9.30
CA PRO A 223 36.59 -22.72 -9.30
C PRO A 223 36.63 -23.47 -10.63
N GLY A 224 37.75 -23.33 -11.34
CA GLY A 224 37.96 -23.83 -12.69
C GLY A 224 37.51 -25.29 -12.85
N ALA A 225 36.78 -25.52 -13.93
CA ALA A 225 36.46 -26.84 -14.42
C ALA A 225 37.70 -27.55 -14.92
#